data_0d5f60da5fc74b711e5176a9bc82cb3f
#
_entry.id   0d5f60da5fc74b711e5176a9bc82cb3f
#
_cell.length_a   1.000
_cell.length_b   1.000
_cell.length_c   1.000
_cell.angle_alpha   90.00
_cell.angle_beta   90.00
_cell.angle_gamma   90.00
#
_symmetry.space_group_name_H-M   'P 1'
#
loop_
_entity.id
_entity.type
_entity.pdbx_description
1 polymer ?
#
loop_
_entity_poly.entity_id
_entity_poly.type
_entity_poly.pdbx_seq_one_letter_code
_entity_poly.pdbx_strand_id
1 'polypeptide(L)'
;MILKHLGHNRKKEHGFTLVELLVAMAMTAVVMTAVYTLYKSQQDTYIAQDQVVEMQQNLRASFYQMARDLRMAGFNPQRSPAVGGFTDTKLEGDGNDETTTNSTHIAFYIDQNANGDVDANDDEQIAYRFDAANDRLEKFSVTTDTWQTVADNISAVDFVYLDPGGTDITNAVIATPTVLYASTNLPYIDSIRSIELSIVARAGRIDRSFPGTPAYLNQQDAPILAAQSDNYRKRLITTTIFCRNLGL
;
A
#
# COMPACT_ATOMS: atom_id res chain seq x y z
N MET A 1 59.79 -54.64 53.95
CA MET A 1 59.42 -53.54 53.10
C MET A 1 58.73 -54.16 51.93
N ILE A 2 57.34 -54.20 51.89
CA ILE A 2 56.54 -54.94 50.91
C ILE A 2 56.00 -53.91 49.93
N LEU A 3 56.47 -53.93 48.68
CA LEU A 3 55.96 -53.15 47.59
C LEU A 3 54.74 -53.82 47.06
N LYS A 4 53.59 -53.17 47.30
CA LYS A 4 52.24 -53.55 46.79
C LYS A 4 52.13 -53.10 45.32
N HIS A 5 52.17 -54.02 44.38
CA HIS A 5 51.93 -53.77 42.95
C HIS A 5 50.46 -53.41 42.78
N LEU A 6 50.20 -52.18 42.45
CA LEU A 6 48.87 -51.72 41.99
C LEU A 6 48.68 -52.18 40.53
N GLY A 7 47.97 -53.27 40.32
CA GLY A 7 47.56 -53.73 39.02
C GLY A 7 46.59 -52.71 38.38
N HIS A 8 47.04 -52.00 37.37
CA HIS A 8 46.22 -51.11 36.57
C HIS A 8 45.31 -51.94 35.68
N ASN A 9 44.06 -52.05 36.06
CA ASN A 9 43.05 -52.81 35.33
C ASN A 9 42.68 -52.00 34.06
N ARG A 10 43.38 -52.22 32.95
CA ARG A 10 43.04 -51.66 31.62
C ARG A 10 41.73 -52.27 31.17
N LYS A 11 40.65 -51.50 31.28
CA LYS A 11 39.39 -51.84 30.63
C LYS A 11 39.68 -51.95 29.10
N LYS A 12 39.32 -53.09 28.54
CA LYS A 12 39.41 -53.31 27.08
C LYS A 12 38.40 -52.34 26.45
N GLU A 13 38.91 -51.32 25.80
CA GLU A 13 38.06 -50.44 24.97
C GLU A 13 37.71 -51.24 23.71
N HIS A 14 36.44 -51.52 23.55
CA HIS A 14 35.90 -52.14 22.33
C HIS A 14 35.80 -51.04 21.27
N GLY A 15 36.53 -51.20 20.18
CA GLY A 15 36.40 -50.34 19.01
C GLY A 15 35.04 -50.56 18.30
N PHE A 16 34.56 -49.50 17.64
CA PHE A 16 33.34 -49.58 16.83
C PHE A 16 33.48 -50.55 15.64
N THR A 17 32.44 -51.28 15.37
CA THR A 17 32.36 -52.12 14.17
C THR A 17 31.99 -51.26 12.97
N LEU A 18 32.41 -51.70 11.76
CA LEU A 18 32.05 -51.02 10.51
C LEU A 18 30.52 -50.96 10.29
N VAL A 19 29.79 -51.98 10.77
CA VAL A 19 28.31 -52.04 10.69
C VAL A 19 27.66 -50.98 11.60
N GLU A 20 28.19 -50.82 12.81
CA GLU A 20 27.69 -49.75 13.71
C GLU A 20 27.90 -48.35 13.13
N LEU A 21 29.03 -48.12 12.46
CA LEU A 21 29.30 -46.86 11.77
C LEU A 21 28.30 -46.62 10.62
N LEU A 22 28.03 -47.65 9.80
CA LEU A 22 27.06 -47.55 8.71
C LEU A 22 25.62 -47.26 9.21
N VAL A 23 25.21 -47.95 10.27
CA VAL A 23 23.87 -47.73 10.86
C VAL A 23 23.78 -46.32 11.45
N ALA A 24 24.81 -45.87 12.16
CA ALA A 24 24.86 -44.52 12.70
C ALA A 24 24.78 -43.44 11.62
N MET A 25 25.52 -43.63 10.52
CA MET A 25 25.46 -42.74 9.35
C MET A 25 24.07 -42.70 8.70
N ALA A 26 23.42 -43.85 8.53
CA ALA A 26 22.11 -43.95 7.97
C ALA A 26 21.06 -43.23 8.87
N MET A 27 21.09 -43.45 10.18
CA MET A 27 20.23 -42.75 11.13
C MET A 27 20.49 -41.25 11.14
N THR A 28 21.75 -40.84 11.12
CA THR A 28 22.12 -39.41 11.04
C THR A 28 21.59 -38.75 9.79
N ALA A 29 21.64 -39.41 8.62
CA ALA A 29 21.11 -38.92 7.36
C ALA A 29 19.56 -38.68 7.45
N VAL A 30 18.83 -39.60 8.06
CA VAL A 30 17.37 -39.45 8.27
C VAL A 30 17.08 -38.27 9.20
N VAL A 31 17.78 -38.16 10.32
CA VAL A 31 17.60 -37.05 11.27
C VAL A 31 17.94 -35.71 10.61
N MET A 32 19.05 -35.65 9.86
CA MET A 32 19.46 -34.42 9.14
C MET A 32 18.44 -33.98 8.09
N THR A 33 17.82 -34.95 7.39
CA THR A 33 16.76 -34.66 6.44
C THR A 33 15.53 -34.06 7.15
N ALA A 34 15.14 -34.61 8.29
CA ALA A 34 14.03 -34.10 9.09
C ALA A 34 14.34 -32.69 9.63
N VAL A 35 15.54 -32.45 10.15
CA VAL A 35 15.99 -31.13 10.64
C VAL A 35 16.01 -30.11 9.50
N TYR A 36 16.51 -30.51 8.32
CA TYR A 36 16.54 -29.62 7.15
C TYR A 36 15.14 -29.22 6.67
N THR A 37 14.20 -30.15 6.64
CA THR A 37 12.80 -29.84 6.26
C THR A 37 12.13 -28.90 7.24
N LEU A 38 12.33 -29.10 8.54
CA LEU A 38 11.83 -28.19 9.58
C LEU A 38 12.45 -26.79 9.46
N TYR A 39 13.77 -26.73 9.27
CA TYR A 39 14.48 -25.46 9.10
C TYR A 39 13.95 -24.68 7.87
N LYS A 40 13.79 -25.37 6.74
CA LYS A 40 13.26 -24.78 5.52
C LYS A 40 11.82 -24.25 5.73
N SER A 41 10.95 -25.04 6.37
CA SER A 41 9.59 -24.62 6.67
C SER A 41 9.53 -23.37 7.58
N GLN A 42 10.42 -23.31 8.59
CA GLN A 42 10.53 -22.12 9.43
C GLN A 42 11.01 -20.91 8.63
N GLN A 43 12.04 -21.08 7.78
CA GLN A 43 12.56 -20.00 6.95
C GLN A 43 11.49 -19.44 6.01
N ASP A 44 10.73 -20.31 5.33
CA ASP A 44 9.63 -19.89 4.45
C ASP A 44 8.55 -19.11 5.23
N THR A 45 8.26 -19.52 6.48
CA THR A 45 7.33 -18.81 7.35
C THR A 45 7.84 -17.42 7.76
N TYR A 46 9.12 -17.30 8.11
CA TYR A 46 9.73 -16.01 8.44
C TYR A 46 9.70 -15.05 7.25
N ILE A 47 10.05 -15.52 6.06
CA ILE A 47 9.98 -14.71 4.83
C ILE A 47 8.55 -14.23 4.58
N ALA A 48 7.56 -15.10 4.73
CA ALA A 48 6.15 -14.73 4.55
C ALA A 48 5.69 -13.66 5.57
N GLN A 49 6.12 -13.78 6.83
CA GLN A 49 5.81 -12.80 7.88
C GLN A 49 6.46 -11.45 7.60
N ASP A 50 7.72 -11.43 7.19
CA ASP A 50 8.47 -10.21 6.86
C ASP A 50 7.80 -9.45 5.71
N GLN A 51 7.40 -10.15 4.66
CA GLN A 51 6.65 -9.58 3.54
C GLN A 51 5.32 -8.95 3.95
N VAL A 52 4.58 -9.60 4.87
CA VAL A 52 3.32 -9.06 5.38
C VAL A 52 3.56 -7.79 6.19
N VAL A 53 4.61 -7.75 6.99
CA VAL A 53 4.98 -6.56 7.78
C VAL A 53 5.38 -5.40 6.87
N GLU A 54 6.23 -5.63 5.88
CA GLU A 54 6.62 -4.63 4.88
C GLU A 54 5.40 -4.05 4.15
N MET A 55 4.54 -4.93 3.63
CA MET A 55 3.30 -4.52 2.98
C MET A 55 2.40 -3.67 3.88
N GLN A 56 2.27 -4.04 5.17
CA GLN A 56 1.46 -3.27 6.13
C GLN A 56 2.07 -1.91 6.44
N GLN A 57 3.40 -1.80 6.50
CA GLN A 57 4.10 -0.53 6.74
C GLN A 57 3.90 0.42 5.55
N ASN A 58 4.09 -0.07 4.32
CA ASN A 58 3.88 0.70 3.10
C ASN A 58 2.43 1.20 2.99
N LEU A 59 1.45 0.32 3.23
CA LEU A 59 0.04 0.69 3.28
C LEU A 59 -0.26 1.78 4.30
N ARG A 60 0.25 1.64 5.53
CA ARG A 60 0.00 2.63 6.57
C ARG A 60 0.62 3.98 6.26
N ALA A 61 1.86 4.00 5.77
CA ALA A 61 2.55 5.23 5.45
C ALA A 61 1.82 6.01 4.35
N SER A 62 1.49 5.35 3.23
CA SER A 62 0.75 5.95 2.13
C SER A 62 -0.64 6.43 2.56
N PHE A 63 -1.33 5.59 3.32
CA PHE A 63 -2.65 5.89 3.84
C PHE A 63 -2.66 7.13 4.75
N TYR A 64 -1.72 7.22 5.72
CA TYR A 64 -1.64 8.37 6.62
C TYR A 64 -1.33 9.67 5.89
N GLN A 65 -0.44 9.62 4.91
CA GLN A 65 -0.11 10.78 4.09
C GLN A 65 -1.34 11.26 3.31
N MET A 66 -1.98 10.37 2.56
CA MET A 66 -3.19 10.72 1.80
C MET A 66 -4.33 11.21 2.69
N ALA A 67 -4.61 10.49 3.79
CA ALA A 67 -5.69 10.88 4.70
C ALA A 67 -5.46 12.24 5.34
N ARG A 68 -4.21 12.60 5.63
CA ARG A 68 -3.86 13.93 6.14
C ARG A 68 -4.14 15.00 5.09
N ASP A 69 -3.65 14.79 3.87
CA ASP A 69 -3.79 15.77 2.79
C ASP A 69 -5.26 15.92 2.37
N LEU A 70 -6.00 14.82 2.24
CA LEU A 70 -7.44 14.85 1.92
C LEU A 70 -8.30 15.55 2.98
N ARG A 71 -7.93 15.46 4.26
CA ARG A 71 -8.63 16.23 5.31
C ARG A 71 -8.43 17.73 5.19
N MET A 72 -7.32 18.14 4.56
CA MET A 72 -7.01 19.54 4.30
C MET A 72 -7.60 20.04 2.97
N ALA A 73 -8.13 19.15 2.13
CA ALA A 73 -8.75 19.55 0.87
C ALA A 73 -9.76 20.68 1.06
N GLY A 74 -9.64 21.73 0.24
CA GLY A 74 -10.48 22.93 0.34
C GLY A 74 -10.17 23.83 1.54
N PHE A 75 -9.03 23.66 2.22
CA PHE A 75 -8.61 24.60 3.26
C PHE A 75 -8.38 25.98 2.64
N ASN A 76 -9.20 26.95 3.09
CA ASN A 76 -9.27 28.31 2.54
C ASN A 76 -9.66 29.28 3.67
N PRO A 77 -8.71 29.69 4.51
CA PRO A 77 -9.00 30.50 5.70
C PRO A 77 -9.52 31.90 5.36
N GLN A 78 -9.17 32.42 4.19
CA GLN A 78 -9.66 33.73 3.74
C GLN A 78 -11.01 33.67 3.00
N ARG A 79 -11.53 32.45 2.76
CA ARG A 79 -12.75 32.22 1.95
C ARG A 79 -12.67 32.87 0.57
N SER A 80 -11.48 32.88 -0.02
CA SER A 80 -11.24 33.38 -1.35
C SER A 80 -11.92 32.48 -2.41
N PRO A 81 -12.60 33.06 -3.39
CA PRO A 81 -13.17 32.28 -4.48
C PRO A 81 -12.12 31.65 -5.41
N ALA A 82 -10.86 32.05 -5.28
CA ALA A 82 -9.75 31.48 -6.05
C ALA A 82 -9.35 30.09 -5.53
N VAL A 83 -9.63 29.78 -4.27
CA VAL A 83 -9.29 28.49 -3.65
C VAL A 83 -10.51 27.57 -3.70
N GLY A 84 -10.49 26.63 -4.63
CA GLY A 84 -11.49 25.57 -4.74
C GLY A 84 -11.22 24.41 -3.78
N GLY A 85 -12.11 23.41 -3.85
CA GLY A 85 -11.92 22.14 -3.17
C GLY A 85 -11.21 21.11 -4.07
N PHE A 86 -11.95 20.10 -4.52
CA PHE A 86 -11.46 19.16 -5.52
C PHE A 86 -11.45 19.81 -6.91
N THR A 87 -10.57 19.34 -7.74
CA THR A 87 -10.45 19.80 -9.11
C THR A 87 -10.36 18.63 -10.07
N ASP A 88 -10.88 18.84 -11.27
CA ASP A 88 -10.67 18.01 -12.44
C ASP A 88 -9.82 18.74 -13.48
N THR A 89 -9.31 19.93 -13.15
CA THR A 89 -8.45 20.68 -14.05
C THR A 89 -7.03 20.11 -14.02
N LYS A 90 -6.38 20.23 -15.17
CA LYS A 90 -4.98 19.92 -15.36
C LYS A 90 -4.13 20.71 -14.37
N LEU A 91 -3.31 20.04 -13.59
CA LEU A 91 -2.28 20.71 -12.80
C LEU A 91 -1.24 21.30 -13.75
N GLU A 92 -0.84 22.54 -13.50
CA GLU A 92 0.19 23.15 -14.34
C GLU A 92 1.48 22.33 -14.26
N GLY A 93 1.99 21.90 -15.40
CA GLY A 93 3.31 21.27 -15.54
C GLY A 93 3.32 19.74 -15.69
N ASP A 94 2.23 19.00 -15.46
CA ASP A 94 2.29 17.54 -15.48
C ASP A 94 2.40 16.89 -16.88
N GLY A 95 2.33 17.69 -17.95
CA GLY A 95 2.48 17.20 -19.32
C GLY A 95 1.44 16.20 -19.80
N ASN A 96 0.61 15.67 -18.90
CA ASN A 96 -0.41 14.67 -19.15
C ASN A 96 -1.82 15.26 -19.06
N ASP A 97 -2.70 14.87 -19.99
CA ASP A 97 -4.12 15.27 -19.96
C ASP A 97 -4.96 14.50 -18.91
N GLU A 98 -4.32 13.74 -18.01
CA GLU A 98 -4.99 12.73 -17.17
C GLU A 98 -5.15 13.10 -15.69
N THR A 99 -4.96 14.36 -15.28
CA THR A 99 -5.11 14.79 -13.89
C THR A 99 -6.56 15.10 -13.50
N THR A 100 -7.49 14.34 -14.03
CA THR A 100 -8.89 14.44 -13.65
C THR A 100 -9.19 13.65 -12.40
N THR A 101 -9.94 14.22 -11.48
CA THR A 101 -10.48 13.49 -10.33
C THR A 101 -11.41 12.38 -10.81
N ASN A 102 -11.02 11.12 -10.54
CA ASN A 102 -11.76 9.91 -10.93
C ASN A 102 -11.56 8.80 -9.89
N SER A 103 -11.90 7.55 -10.19
CA SER A 103 -11.77 6.45 -9.23
C SER A 103 -10.31 6.07 -8.90
N THR A 104 -9.32 6.46 -9.71
CA THR A 104 -7.90 6.12 -9.52
C THR A 104 -6.99 7.33 -9.39
N HIS A 105 -7.52 8.52 -9.64
CA HIS A 105 -6.85 9.81 -9.56
C HIS A 105 -7.67 10.78 -8.73
N ILE A 106 -7.00 11.59 -7.92
CA ILE A 106 -7.65 12.65 -7.15
C ILE A 106 -6.77 13.87 -7.11
N ALA A 107 -7.36 15.04 -7.38
CA ALA A 107 -6.68 16.32 -7.33
C ALA A 107 -7.50 17.34 -6.54
N PHE A 108 -6.85 18.15 -5.72
CA PHE A 108 -7.47 19.15 -4.87
C PHE A 108 -6.50 20.27 -4.49
N TYR A 109 -7.07 21.38 -4.02
CA TYR A 109 -6.33 22.55 -3.60
C TYR A 109 -6.37 22.72 -2.08
N ILE A 110 -5.31 23.32 -1.55
CA ILE A 110 -5.17 23.77 -0.16
C ILE A 110 -4.46 25.12 -0.16
N ASP A 111 -4.99 26.12 0.50
CA ASP A 111 -4.30 27.41 0.74
C ASP A 111 -3.41 27.26 1.98
N GLN A 112 -2.20 26.72 1.79
CA GLN A 112 -1.31 26.36 2.90
C GLN A 112 -0.69 27.58 3.58
N ASN A 113 -0.40 28.62 2.82
CA ASN A 113 0.22 29.84 3.30
C ASN A 113 -0.81 30.89 3.76
N ALA A 114 -2.12 30.62 3.57
CA ALA A 114 -3.24 31.47 3.90
C ALA A 114 -3.21 32.86 3.20
N ASN A 115 -2.74 32.89 1.95
CA ASN A 115 -2.73 34.14 1.17
C ASN A 115 -4.01 34.38 0.37
N GLY A 116 -4.90 33.38 0.30
CA GLY A 116 -6.19 33.43 -0.40
C GLY A 116 -6.07 33.17 -1.90
N ASP A 117 -4.97 32.62 -2.35
CA ASP A 117 -4.72 32.19 -3.72
C ASP A 117 -4.23 30.73 -3.74
N VAL A 118 -4.07 30.13 -4.91
CA VAL A 118 -3.50 28.80 -5.10
C VAL A 118 -2.26 28.95 -5.98
N ASP A 119 -1.11 28.92 -5.33
CA ASP A 119 0.16 29.06 -6.00
C ASP A 119 0.75 27.71 -6.40
N ALA A 120 1.16 27.60 -7.66
CA ALA A 120 1.84 26.40 -8.16
C ALA A 120 3.19 26.16 -7.46
N ASN A 121 3.82 27.19 -6.90
CA ASN A 121 5.16 27.10 -6.31
C ASN A 121 5.14 26.70 -4.82
N ASP A 122 3.98 26.72 -4.16
CA ASP A 122 3.85 26.56 -2.71
C ASP A 122 3.28 25.19 -2.29
N ASP A 123 3.28 24.19 -3.19
CA ASP A 123 2.70 22.85 -2.96
C ASP A 123 1.22 22.88 -2.55
N GLU A 124 0.47 23.88 -3.02
CA GLU A 124 -0.95 24.08 -2.72
C GLU A 124 -1.87 23.29 -3.66
N GLN A 125 -1.31 22.77 -4.74
CA GLN A 125 -1.96 21.88 -5.67
C GLN A 125 -1.49 20.43 -5.37
N ILE A 126 -2.39 19.60 -4.94
CA ILE A 126 -2.08 18.22 -4.55
C ILE A 126 -2.83 17.27 -5.47
N ALA A 127 -2.11 16.33 -6.05
CA ALA A 127 -2.72 15.21 -6.76
C ALA A 127 -2.09 13.87 -6.35
N TYR A 128 -2.92 12.84 -6.36
CA TYR A 128 -2.50 11.46 -6.21
C TYR A 128 -3.02 10.65 -7.37
N ARG A 129 -2.22 9.69 -7.84
CA ARG A 129 -2.63 8.73 -8.85
C ARG A 129 -2.15 7.32 -8.54
N PHE A 130 -2.86 6.35 -9.06
CA PHE A 130 -2.40 4.98 -9.14
C PHE A 130 -1.77 4.74 -10.51
N ASP A 131 -0.45 4.51 -10.52
CA ASP A 131 0.28 4.07 -11.72
C ASP A 131 0.19 2.54 -11.82
N ALA A 132 -0.76 2.07 -12.62
CA ALA A 132 -1.00 0.65 -12.84
C ALA A 132 0.12 -0.05 -13.63
N ALA A 133 0.94 0.70 -14.38
CA ALA A 133 2.04 0.14 -15.15
C ALA A 133 3.23 -0.25 -14.27
N ASN A 134 3.43 0.49 -13.19
CA ASN A 134 4.54 0.29 -12.25
C ASN A 134 4.08 -0.20 -10.87
N ASP A 135 2.79 -0.47 -10.66
CA ASP A 135 2.20 -0.87 -9.37
C ASP A 135 2.54 0.12 -8.24
N ARG A 136 2.32 1.42 -8.47
CA ARG A 136 2.70 2.49 -7.56
C ARG A 136 1.56 3.43 -7.24
N LEU A 137 1.56 3.92 -6.00
CA LEU A 137 0.84 5.13 -5.65
C LEU A 137 1.80 6.30 -5.72
N GLU A 138 1.43 7.33 -6.45
CA GLU A 138 2.25 8.51 -6.69
C GLU A 138 1.54 9.79 -6.25
N LYS A 139 2.33 10.76 -5.81
CA LYS A 139 1.90 12.13 -5.52
C LYS A 139 2.59 13.08 -6.49
N PHE A 140 1.85 14.01 -7.05
CA PHE A 140 2.43 15.06 -7.89
C PHE A 140 3.12 16.11 -7.01
N SER A 141 4.32 16.50 -7.40
CA SER A 141 5.05 17.63 -6.84
C SER A 141 5.12 18.74 -7.86
N VAL A 142 4.43 19.82 -7.61
CA VAL A 142 4.40 20.98 -8.49
C VAL A 142 5.78 21.64 -8.57
N THR A 143 6.49 21.70 -7.45
CA THR A 143 7.83 22.31 -7.38
C THR A 143 8.85 21.65 -8.32
N THR A 144 8.77 20.33 -8.49
CA THR A 144 9.69 19.56 -9.36
C THR A 144 9.06 19.16 -10.69
N ASP A 145 7.78 19.44 -10.87
CA ASP A 145 6.99 19.03 -12.04
C ASP A 145 7.11 17.52 -12.34
N THR A 146 7.02 16.72 -11.28
CA THR A 146 7.18 15.26 -11.38
C THR A 146 6.27 14.51 -10.43
N TRP A 147 5.89 13.31 -10.85
CA TRP A 147 5.25 12.33 -9.98
C TRP A 147 6.28 11.65 -9.09
N GLN A 148 6.04 11.68 -7.78
CA GLN A 148 6.89 11.08 -6.76
C GLN A 148 6.22 9.86 -6.18
N THR A 149 6.95 8.75 -6.09
CA THR A 149 6.42 7.51 -5.51
C THR A 149 6.16 7.69 -4.01
N VAL A 150 4.93 7.47 -3.59
CA VAL A 150 4.50 7.45 -2.18
C VAL A 150 4.56 6.03 -1.62
N ALA A 151 4.15 5.04 -2.44
CA ALA A 151 4.24 3.64 -2.07
C ALA A 151 4.41 2.75 -3.31
N ASP A 152 5.28 1.76 -3.18
CA ASP A 152 5.46 0.68 -4.15
C ASP A 152 4.58 -0.52 -3.82
N ASN A 153 4.46 -1.45 -4.77
CA ASN A 153 3.71 -2.69 -4.63
C ASN A 153 2.22 -2.46 -4.32
N ILE A 154 1.62 -1.47 -4.94
CA ILE A 154 0.19 -1.20 -4.91
C ILE A 154 -0.46 -1.89 -6.10
N SER A 155 -1.46 -2.73 -5.86
CA SER A 155 -2.16 -3.48 -6.92
C SER A 155 -3.44 -2.79 -7.39
N ALA A 156 -4.06 -1.97 -6.55
CA ALA A 156 -5.21 -1.16 -6.91
C ALA A 156 -5.41 -0.02 -5.90
N VAL A 157 -5.95 1.08 -6.39
CA VAL A 157 -6.48 2.20 -5.58
C VAL A 157 -7.85 2.54 -6.11
N ASP A 158 -8.78 2.86 -5.23
CA ASP A 158 -10.11 3.28 -5.60
C ASP A 158 -10.60 4.40 -4.67
N PHE A 159 -11.16 5.44 -5.28
CA PHE A 159 -11.77 6.58 -4.62
C PHE A 159 -13.26 6.58 -4.90
N VAL A 160 -14.07 6.54 -3.86
CA VAL A 160 -15.52 6.72 -3.94
C VAL A 160 -15.87 8.05 -3.29
N TYR A 161 -16.59 8.90 -4.01
CA TYR A 161 -16.96 10.25 -3.57
C TYR A 161 -18.37 10.25 -3.02
N LEU A 162 -18.53 10.76 -1.80
CA LEU A 162 -19.82 10.83 -1.13
C LEU A 162 -20.27 12.27 -0.90
N ASP A 163 -21.56 12.50 -1.11
CA ASP A 163 -22.24 13.76 -0.84
C ASP A 163 -22.52 13.97 0.68
N PRO A 164 -23.11 15.10 1.11
CA PRO A 164 -23.47 15.34 2.51
C PRO A 164 -24.44 14.30 3.09
N GLY A 165 -25.23 13.64 2.25
CA GLY A 165 -26.16 12.58 2.64
C GLY A 165 -25.53 11.19 2.72
N GLY A 166 -24.25 11.06 2.34
CA GLY A 166 -23.55 9.77 2.23
C GLY A 166 -23.89 8.99 0.96
N THR A 167 -24.45 9.66 -0.05
CA THR A 167 -24.78 9.05 -1.34
C THR A 167 -23.51 8.99 -2.20
N ASP A 168 -23.28 7.87 -2.87
CA ASP A 168 -22.20 7.72 -3.84
C ASP A 168 -22.48 8.57 -5.09
N ILE A 169 -21.63 9.55 -5.33
CA ILE A 169 -21.66 10.47 -6.48
C ILE A 169 -20.47 10.26 -7.42
N THR A 170 -19.72 9.18 -7.26
CA THR A 170 -18.50 8.89 -8.04
C THR A 170 -18.74 8.92 -9.53
N ASN A 171 -19.81 8.29 -10.01
CA ASN A 171 -20.16 8.29 -11.44
C ASN A 171 -20.47 9.70 -11.95
N ALA A 172 -21.08 10.56 -11.13
CA ALA A 172 -21.38 11.93 -11.50
C ALA A 172 -20.10 12.78 -11.54
N VAL A 173 -19.17 12.56 -10.63
CA VAL A 173 -17.84 13.20 -10.60
C VAL A 173 -17.05 12.82 -11.85
N ILE A 174 -17.00 11.52 -12.19
CA ILE A 174 -16.24 11.00 -13.35
C ILE A 174 -16.88 11.44 -14.68
N ALA A 175 -18.21 11.50 -14.76
CA ALA A 175 -18.94 11.79 -16.00
C ALA A 175 -18.93 13.28 -16.39
N THR A 176 -18.45 14.16 -15.53
CA THR A 176 -18.39 15.60 -15.78
C THR A 176 -17.04 15.94 -16.41
N PRO A 177 -16.91 15.91 -17.76
CA PRO A 177 -15.65 16.27 -18.40
C PRO A 177 -15.38 17.75 -18.17
N THR A 178 -14.17 18.04 -17.83
CA THR A 178 -13.62 19.36 -17.60
C THR A 178 -14.02 20.38 -18.63
N VAL A 179 -14.74 21.41 -18.26
CA VAL A 179 -14.80 22.63 -19.04
C VAL A 179 -13.86 23.64 -18.40
N LEU A 180 -12.78 23.92 -19.13
CA LEU A 180 -11.77 24.91 -18.86
C LEU A 180 -12.32 26.17 -18.15
N TYR A 181 -11.72 26.51 -16.99
CA TYR A 181 -11.76 27.86 -16.39
C TYR A 181 -13.12 28.56 -16.26
N ALA A 182 -14.17 27.88 -15.93
CA ALA A 182 -15.41 28.56 -15.56
C ALA A 182 -15.77 28.24 -14.10
N SER A 183 -15.55 29.18 -13.24
CA SER A 183 -15.89 29.19 -11.81
C SER A 183 -17.41 29.11 -11.51
N THR A 184 -18.17 28.44 -12.33
CA THR A 184 -19.61 28.36 -12.18
C THR A 184 -20.11 26.97 -12.45
N ASN A 185 -20.36 26.22 -11.36
CA ASN A 185 -21.25 25.06 -11.31
C ASN A 185 -20.67 23.74 -11.86
N LEU A 186 -19.69 23.18 -11.16
CA LEU A 186 -19.52 21.74 -11.12
C LEU A 186 -20.30 21.22 -9.90
N PRO A 187 -21.63 20.98 -10.01
CA PRO A 187 -22.48 20.78 -8.85
C PRO A 187 -22.14 19.51 -8.05
N TYR A 188 -21.34 18.61 -8.65
CA TYR A 188 -20.97 17.36 -8.00
C TYR A 188 -19.63 17.43 -7.27
N ILE A 189 -18.60 18.09 -7.83
CA ILE A 189 -17.29 18.24 -7.17
C ILE A 189 -17.44 19.08 -5.91
N ASP A 190 -18.21 20.16 -5.95
CA ASP A 190 -18.51 20.99 -4.80
C ASP A 190 -19.41 20.28 -3.75
N SER A 191 -20.06 19.20 -4.13
CA SER A 191 -20.90 18.40 -3.24
C SER A 191 -20.13 17.32 -2.49
N ILE A 192 -18.88 17.05 -2.83
CA ILE A 192 -18.07 16.05 -2.13
C ILE A 192 -17.88 16.48 -0.66
N ARG A 193 -18.16 15.58 0.27
CA ARG A 193 -17.97 15.81 1.72
C ARG A 193 -17.12 14.74 2.37
N SER A 194 -17.11 13.55 1.82
CA SER A 194 -16.24 12.48 2.25
C SER A 194 -15.80 11.61 1.09
N ILE A 195 -14.68 10.95 1.29
CA ILE A 195 -14.07 10.05 0.31
C ILE A 195 -13.84 8.72 0.99
N GLU A 196 -14.33 7.66 0.37
CA GLU A 196 -13.94 6.31 0.72
C GLU A 196 -12.71 5.93 -0.08
N LEU A 197 -11.62 5.74 0.62
CA LEU A 197 -10.34 5.34 0.05
C LEU A 197 -10.13 3.85 0.26
N SER A 198 -9.95 3.11 -0.83
CA SER A 198 -9.58 1.71 -0.83
C SER A 198 -8.23 1.51 -1.50
N ILE A 199 -7.31 0.85 -0.81
CA ILE A 199 -5.97 0.54 -1.33
C ILE A 199 -5.70 -0.94 -1.17
N VAL A 200 -5.34 -1.61 -2.25
CA VAL A 200 -4.85 -2.99 -2.26
C VAL A 200 -3.35 -2.98 -2.47
N ALA A 201 -2.59 -3.39 -1.46
CA ALA A 201 -1.16 -3.62 -1.62
C ALA A 201 -0.86 -5.10 -1.77
N ARG A 202 0.26 -5.41 -2.40
CA ARG A 202 0.81 -6.75 -2.55
C ARG A 202 2.16 -6.88 -1.86
N ALA A 203 2.54 -8.10 -1.55
CA ALA A 203 3.90 -8.42 -1.10
C ALA A 203 4.92 -8.16 -2.23
N GLY A 204 6.12 -7.75 -1.89
CA GLY A 204 7.18 -7.48 -2.86
C GLY A 204 7.71 -8.74 -3.57
N ARG A 205 7.41 -9.94 -3.03
CA ARG A 205 7.87 -11.23 -3.58
C ARG A 205 6.73 -12.23 -3.68
N ILE A 206 6.82 -13.11 -4.65
CA ILE A 206 5.88 -14.22 -4.83
C ILE A 206 6.05 -15.27 -3.71
N ASP A 207 4.92 -15.81 -3.24
CA ASP A 207 4.87 -16.99 -2.37
C ASP A 207 4.26 -18.14 -3.16
N ARG A 208 5.10 -19.04 -3.65
CA ARG A 208 4.66 -20.18 -4.47
C ARG A 208 3.70 -21.13 -3.78
N SER A 209 3.63 -21.08 -2.45
CA SER A 209 2.66 -21.85 -1.67
C SER A 209 1.30 -21.17 -1.58
N PHE A 210 1.21 -19.90 -1.99
CA PHE A 210 -0.01 -19.11 -1.95
C PHE A 210 -0.73 -19.18 -3.30
N PRO A 211 -1.98 -19.73 -3.37
CA PRO A 211 -2.64 -20.00 -4.64
C PRO A 211 -3.18 -18.75 -5.36
N GLY A 212 -3.21 -17.61 -4.70
CA GLY A 212 -3.77 -16.37 -5.22
C GLY A 212 -4.78 -15.72 -4.28
N THR A 213 -5.36 -14.62 -4.71
CA THR A 213 -6.30 -13.83 -3.94
C THR A 213 -7.69 -13.81 -4.55
N PRO A 214 -8.76 -13.75 -3.74
CA PRO A 214 -10.10 -13.45 -4.22
C PRO A 214 -10.15 -12.04 -4.83
N ALA A 215 -11.29 -11.70 -5.46
CA ALA A 215 -11.56 -10.32 -5.82
C ALA A 215 -11.64 -9.44 -4.57
N TYR A 216 -11.13 -8.21 -4.68
CA TYR A 216 -11.28 -7.18 -3.66
C TYR A 216 -12.36 -6.20 -4.06
N LEU A 217 -13.20 -5.84 -3.10
CA LEU A 217 -14.32 -4.92 -3.28
C LEU A 217 -14.07 -3.65 -2.45
N ASN A 218 -14.59 -2.51 -2.90
CA ASN A 218 -14.63 -1.28 -2.10
C ASN A 218 -15.77 -1.33 -1.07
N GLN A 219 -16.03 -0.24 -0.37
CA GLN A 219 -17.09 -0.17 0.64
C GLN A 219 -18.51 -0.14 0.06
N GLN A 220 -18.63 0.04 -1.27
CA GLN A 220 -19.88 0.00 -2.04
C GLN A 220 -20.10 -1.35 -2.74
N ASP A 221 -19.35 -2.38 -2.34
CA ASP A 221 -19.35 -3.71 -2.95
C ASP A 221 -18.99 -3.74 -4.45
N ALA A 222 -18.36 -2.68 -4.96
CA ALA A 222 -17.85 -2.64 -6.32
C ALA A 222 -16.45 -3.28 -6.42
N PRO A 223 -16.16 -4.07 -7.47
CA PRO A 223 -14.87 -4.73 -7.63
C PRO A 223 -13.78 -3.73 -8.03
N ILE A 224 -12.73 -3.63 -7.19
CA ILE A 224 -11.55 -2.79 -7.46
C ILE A 224 -10.37 -3.61 -8.00
N LEU A 225 -10.32 -4.89 -7.69
CA LEU A 225 -9.33 -5.82 -8.21
C LEU A 225 -9.97 -7.19 -8.41
N ALA A 226 -9.90 -7.73 -9.62
CA ALA A 226 -10.38 -9.06 -9.91
C ALA A 226 -9.56 -10.15 -9.16
N ALA A 227 -10.14 -11.33 -8.99
CA ALA A 227 -9.41 -12.48 -8.45
C ALA A 227 -8.17 -12.80 -9.30
N GLN A 228 -7.04 -13.04 -8.64
CA GLN A 228 -5.75 -13.26 -9.30
C GLN A 228 -5.07 -14.51 -8.77
N SER A 229 -4.44 -15.27 -9.67
CA SER A 229 -3.63 -16.46 -9.36
C SER A 229 -2.15 -16.19 -9.59
N ASP A 230 -1.64 -15.07 -9.08
CA ASP A 230 -0.30 -14.55 -9.31
C ASP A 230 0.68 -14.87 -8.18
N ASN A 231 0.26 -15.68 -7.21
CA ASN A 231 1.04 -16.09 -6.03
C ASN A 231 1.54 -14.91 -5.16
N TYR A 232 1.00 -13.70 -5.33
CA TYR A 232 1.28 -12.59 -4.42
C TYR A 232 0.27 -12.55 -3.28
N ARG A 233 0.76 -12.39 -2.05
CA ARG A 233 -0.09 -12.04 -0.91
C ARG A 233 -0.52 -10.60 -1.06
N LYS A 234 -1.83 -10.34 -0.95
CA LYS A 234 -2.39 -8.99 -1.05
C LYS A 234 -3.20 -8.66 0.19
N ARG A 235 -3.34 -7.38 0.46
CA ARG A 235 -4.16 -6.85 1.56
C ARG A 235 -4.88 -5.59 1.14
N LEU A 236 -6.16 -5.53 1.44
CA LEU A 236 -7.00 -4.35 1.29
C LEU A 236 -7.03 -3.57 2.61
N ILE A 237 -6.93 -2.24 2.50
CA ILE A 237 -7.33 -1.29 3.54
C ILE A 237 -8.36 -0.36 2.93
N THR A 238 -9.45 -0.14 3.65
CA THR A 238 -10.51 0.80 3.29
C THR A 238 -10.77 1.74 4.46
N THR A 239 -11.11 2.98 4.16
CA THR A 239 -11.54 3.95 5.16
C THR A 239 -12.31 5.10 4.53
N THR A 240 -13.13 5.76 5.34
CA THR A 240 -13.82 6.99 4.96
C THR A 240 -13.11 8.20 5.57
N ILE A 241 -12.79 9.16 4.72
CA ILE A 241 -12.11 10.41 5.07
C ILE A 241 -13.07 11.57 4.89
N PHE A 242 -13.33 12.29 5.96
CA PHE A 242 -14.20 13.49 5.91
C PHE A 242 -13.38 14.72 5.55
N CYS A 243 -13.79 15.42 4.49
CA CYS A 243 -13.20 16.67 4.01
C CYS A 243 -13.84 17.84 4.75
N ARG A 244 -13.22 18.24 5.88
CA ARG A 244 -13.83 19.17 6.83
C ARG A 244 -13.95 20.61 6.33
N ASN A 245 -13.16 20.99 5.33
CA ASN A 245 -13.09 22.36 4.84
C ASN A 245 -14.04 22.61 3.65
N LEU A 246 -14.68 21.58 3.15
CA LEU A 246 -15.61 21.69 2.04
C LEU A 246 -17.02 21.98 2.53
N GLY A 247 -17.68 22.96 1.91
CA GLY A 247 -19.06 23.34 2.23
C GLY A 247 -19.21 24.24 3.46
N LEU A 248 -18.16 25.01 3.81
CA LEU A 248 -18.19 26.05 4.83
C LEU A 248 -18.61 27.42 4.25
#